data_60724cf32230bae166f582f609957491
#
_entry.id   60724cf32230bae166f582f609957491
#
_cell.length_a   1.000
_cell.length_b   1.000
_cell.length_c   1.000
_cell.angle_alpha   90.00
_cell.angle_beta   90.00
_cell.angle_gamma   90.00
#
_symmetry.space_group_name_H-M   'P 1'
#
loop_
_entity.id
_entity.type
_entity.pdbx_description
1 polymer ?
#
loop_
_entity_poly.entity_id
_entity_poly.type
_entity_poly.pdbx_seq_one_letter_code
_entity_poly.pdbx_strand_id
1 'polypeptide(L)'
;GKGGHASTPFLAINPILIAAEIINSLQGLVSRESTYNVPAVLTVTGITAGNGAYNIIPNSATIVGGLRTQSLEVRSHLLKRMEEISKQCAAMYGATAEMKVPSGCPPVINDPTMTADFITAAKKVFPAEDILELDHSSMGGEDSSYFFTEVPGCYAFLYNSIPSDDGKEYPHHNGRFCIDDSVLYLASAVFAQAVADQICK
;
A
#
# COMPACT_ATOMS: atom_id res chain seq x y z
N GLY A 1 6.53 -16.00 21.61
CA GLY A 1 6.27 -16.16 23.03
C GLY A 1 6.52 -17.58 23.55
N LYS A 2 5.82 -17.94 24.59
CA LYS A 2 5.87 -19.27 25.19
C LYS A 2 4.46 -19.70 25.56
N GLY A 3 3.96 -20.76 24.91
CA GLY A 3 2.64 -21.30 25.16
C GLY A 3 2.51 -21.95 26.55
N GLY A 4 1.27 -22.10 26.97
CA GLY A 4 0.96 -22.71 28.28
C GLY A 4 -0.53 -22.81 28.54
N HIS A 5 -0.87 -23.31 29.72
CA HIS A 5 -2.25 -23.40 30.17
C HIS A 5 -2.75 -22.01 30.64
N ALA A 6 -3.94 -21.60 30.22
CA ALA A 6 -4.48 -20.27 30.56
C ALA A 6 -4.67 -20.03 32.05
N SER A 7 -4.79 -21.07 32.86
CA SER A 7 -4.89 -20.97 34.34
C SER A 7 -3.55 -20.74 35.02
N THR A 8 -2.41 -20.93 34.34
CA THR A 8 -1.05 -20.75 34.88
C THR A 8 -0.25 -19.78 34.03
N PRO A 9 -0.73 -18.53 33.79
CA PRO A 9 -0.14 -17.58 32.83
C PRO A 9 1.29 -17.18 33.23
N PHE A 10 1.65 -17.30 34.53
CA PHE A 10 2.99 -17.02 35.04
C PHE A 10 4.09 -18.00 34.58
N LEU A 11 3.70 -19.13 33.98
CA LEU A 11 4.61 -20.10 33.33
C LEU A 11 4.74 -19.91 31.84
N ALA A 12 3.98 -18.99 31.26
CA ALA A 12 3.87 -18.70 29.83
C ALA A 12 4.34 -17.28 29.50
N ILE A 13 4.50 -16.98 28.22
CA ILE A 13 4.68 -15.64 27.68
C ILE A 13 3.64 -15.49 26.55
N ASN A 14 2.57 -14.77 26.83
CA ASN A 14 1.42 -14.69 25.93
C ASN A 14 1.68 -13.79 24.71
N PRO A 15 1.85 -14.35 23.51
CA PRO A 15 2.13 -13.55 22.32
C PRO A 15 0.93 -12.74 21.82
N ILE A 16 -0.30 -13.05 22.23
CA ILE A 16 -1.49 -12.29 21.87
C ILE A 16 -1.44 -10.90 22.52
N LEU A 17 -1.11 -10.83 23.80
CA LEU A 17 -0.96 -9.56 24.51
C LEU A 17 0.16 -8.72 23.91
N ILE A 18 1.29 -9.34 23.58
CA ILE A 18 2.45 -8.68 22.97
C ILE A 18 2.10 -8.16 21.57
N ALA A 19 1.36 -8.93 20.77
CA ALA A 19 0.90 -8.50 19.46
C ALA A 19 -0.03 -7.28 19.55
N ALA A 20 -0.93 -7.23 20.53
CA ALA A 20 -1.78 -6.07 20.78
C ALA A 20 -0.94 -4.82 21.13
N GLU A 21 0.09 -4.96 21.95
CA GLU A 21 1.00 -3.87 22.31
C GLU A 21 1.79 -3.36 21.09
N ILE A 22 2.30 -4.27 20.27
CA ILE A 22 2.98 -3.91 19.01
C ILE A 22 2.02 -3.14 18.10
N ILE A 23 0.80 -3.61 17.90
CA ILE A 23 -0.20 -2.94 17.05
C ILE A 23 -0.46 -1.52 17.56
N ASN A 24 -0.72 -1.34 18.85
CA ASN A 24 -0.96 -0.03 19.45
C ASN A 24 0.24 0.91 19.28
N SER A 25 1.45 0.41 19.52
CA SER A 25 2.68 1.20 19.38
C SER A 25 2.92 1.64 17.93
N LEU A 26 2.59 0.80 16.95
CA LEU A 26 2.75 1.11 15.53
C LEU A 26 1.73 2.15 15.02
N GLN A 27 0.55 2.28 15.64
CA GLN A 27 -0.47 3.24 15.19
C GLN A 27 0.01 4.70 15.22
N GLY A 28 0.85 5.04 16.19
CA GLY A 28 1.40 6.39 16.32
C GLY A 28 2.59 6.69 15.41
N LEU A 29 3.19 5.68 14.79
CA LEU A 29 4.48 5.80 14.12
C LEU A 29 4.45 6.81 12.97
N VAL A 30 3.49 6.68 12.05
CA VAL A 30 3.38 7.56 10.88
C VAL A 30 3.18 9.02 11.32
N SER A 31 2.26 9.26 12.25
CA SER A 31 1.93 10.62 12.71
C SER A 31 3.06 11.29 13.50
N ARG A 32 4.01 10.53 14.01
CA ARG A 32 5.10 11.03 14.86
C ARG A 32 6.45 11.07 14.16
N GLU A 33 6.67 10.18 13.20
CA GLU A 33 7.98 9.99 12.58
C GLU A 33 7.97 10.16 11.05
N SER A 34 6.81 10.37 10.41
CA SER A 34 6.74 10.82 9.01
C SER A 34 6.75 12.35 8.96
N THR A 35 7.35 12.91 7.90
CA THR A 35 7.31 14.34 7.64
C THR A 35 5.92 14.74 7.12
N TYR A 36 5.44 15.93 7.53
CA TYR A 36 4.08 16.40 7.20
C TYR A 36 3.82 16.56 5.69
N ASN A 37 4.87 16.70 4.89
CA ASN A 37 4.78 16.88 3.43
C ASN A 37 4.98 15.60 2.62
N VAL A 38 5.19 14.45 3.28
CA VAL A 38 5.30 13.14 2.61
C VAL A 38 4.17 12.24 3.09
N PRO A 39 3.19 11.96 2.23
CA PRO A 39 2.13 11.03 2.56
C PRO A 39 2.66 9.65 2.92
N ALA A 40 2.20 9.13 4.05
CA ALA A 40 2.49 7.78 4.50
C ALA A 40 1.27 7.17 5.19
N VAL A 41 1.05 5.89 4.96
CA VAL A 41 -0.04 5.11 5.58
C VAL A 41 0.52 3.78 6.08
N LEU A 42 0.28 3.49 7.35
CA LEU A 42 0.55 2.19 7.96
C LEU A 42 -0.77 1.59 8.45
N THR A 43 -1.11 0.42 7.93
CA THR A 43 -2.35 -0.28 8.30
C THR A 43 -2.04 -1.72 8.67
N VAL A 44 -2.45 -2.13 9.87
CA VAL A 44 -2.52 -3.54 10.24
C VAL A 44 -3.81 -4.11 9.67
N THR A 45 -3.70 -5.14 8.84
CA THR A 45 -4.82 -5.74 8.11
C THR A 45 -5.20 -7.12 8.64
N GLY A 46 -4.40 -7.71 9.50
CA GLY A 46 -4.72 -8.99 10.09
C GLY A 46 -3.83 -9.35 11.28
N ILE A 47 -4.39 -10.21 12.13
CA ILE A 47 -3.70 -10.85 13.24
C ILE A 47 -4.16 -12.29 13.34
N THR A 48 -3.23 -13.21 13.53
CA THR A 48 -3.51 -14.62 13.74
C THR A 48 -2.74 -15.13 14.95
N ALA A 49 -3.44 -15.77 15.90
CA ALA A 49 -2.81 -16.38 17.08
C ALA A 49 -3.71 -17.50 17.62
N GLY A 50 -3.08 -18.60 18.04
CA GLY A 50 -3.78 -19.75 18.60
C GLY A 50 -4.63 -20.52 17.61
N ASN A 51 -5.41 -21.48 18.13
CA ASN A 51 -6.27 -22.39 17.36
C ASN A 51 -7.75 -22.35 17.82
N GLY A 52 -8.13 -21.32 18.58
CA GLY A 52 -9.48 -21.17 19.11
C GLY A 52 -9.76 -21.88 20.45
N ALA A 53 -8.80 -22.64 21.00
CA ALA A 53 -8.95 -23.27 22.32
C ALA A 53 -8.85 -22.19 23.42
N TYR A 54 -9.91 -22.06 24.23
CA TYR A 54 -10.02 -21.01 25.25
C TYR A 54 -9.07 -21.20 26.46
N ASN A 55 -8.53 -22.38 26.62
CA ASN A 55 -7.64 -22.74 27.76
C ASN A 55 -6.16 -22.86 27.38
N ILE A 56 -5.77 -22.51 26.15
CA ILE A 56 -4.40 -22.61 25.64
C ILE A 56 -3.86 -21.24 25.25
N ILE A 57 -2.74 -20.84 25.87
CA ILE A 57 -1.92 -19.72 25.42
C ILE A 57 -1.04 -20.22 24.25
N PRO A 58 -1.08 -19.60 23.06
CA PRO A 58 -0.31 -20.04 21.91
C PRO A 58 1.19 -19.76 22.05
N ASN A 59 2.02 -20.38 21.22
CA ASN A 59 3.47 -20.13 21.17
C ASN A 59 3.83 -18.87 20.40
N SER A 60 2.99 -18.47 19.44
CA SER A 60 3.26 -17.35 18.55
C SER A 60 1.98 -16.62 18.14
N ALA A 61 2.15 -15.37 17.71
CA ALA A 61 1.15 -14.59 17.00
C ALA A 61 1.81 -14.01 15.73
N THR A 62 1.02 -13.87 14.68
CA THR A 62 1.43 -13.25 13.42
C THR A 62 0.57 -12.02 13.18
N ILE A 63 1.22 -10.90 12.88
CA ILE A 63 0.59 -9.64 12.49
C ILE A 63 0.93 -9.42 11.00
N VAL A 64 -0.06 -9.04 10.20
CA VAL A 64 0.13 -8.65 8.81
C VAL A 64 -0.40 -7.24 8.60
N GLY A 65 0.26 -6.50 7.71
CA GLY A 65 -0.10 -5.11 7.44
C GLY A 65 0.60 -4.58 6.20
N GLY A 66 0.30 -3.34 5.85
CA GLY A 66 0.90 -2.63 4.73
C GLY A 66 1.42 -1.26 5.14
N LEU A 67 2.60 -0.92 4.62
CA LEU A 67 3.16 0.43 4.65
C LEU A 67 3.15 0.99 3.24
N ARG A 68 2.55 2.18 3.08
CA ARG A 68 2.55 2.94 1.83
C ARG A 68 3.17 4.31 2.10
N THR A 69 3.99 4.79 1.19
CA THR A 69 4.60 6.13 1.27
C THR A 69 5.09 6.54 -0.11
N GLN A 70 5.25 7.83 -0.32
CA GLN A 70 5.71 8.42 -1.58
C GLN A 70 7.20 8.81 -1.55
N SER A 71 7.95 8.35 -0.55
CA SER A 71 9.39 8.55 -0.46
C SER A 71 10.08 7.25 -0.04
N LEU A 72 11.12 6.88 -0.78
CA LEU A 72 11.96 5.73 -0.44
C LEU A 72 12.71 5.94 0.88
N GLU A 73 13.11 7.18 1.17
CA GLU A 73 13.78 7.53 2.42
C GLU A 73 12.83 7.35 3.61
N VAL A 74 11.63 7.94 3.54
CA VAL A 74 10.59 7.79 4.57
C VAL A 74 10.21 6.31 4.74
N ARG A 75 10.10 5.57 3.63
CA ARG A 75 9.82 4.13 3.68
C ARG A 75 10.90 3.38 4.46
N SER A 76 12.15 3.62 4.14
CA SER A 76 13.28 2.95 4.80
C SER A 76 13.34 3.28 6.28
N HIS A 77 13.13 4.54 6.65
CA HIS A 77 13.04 4.99 8.04
C HIS A 77 11.90 4.27 8.79
N LEU A 78 10.69 4.33 8.26
CA LEU A 78 9.52 3.72 8.92
C LEU A 78 9.65 2.20 9.05
N LEU A 79 10.16 1.50 8.05
CA LEU A 79 10.40 0.04 8.15
C LEU A 79 11.40 -0.28 9.26
N LYS A 80 12.51 0.44 9.36
CA LYS A 80 13.48 0.29 10.43
C LYS A 80 12.83 0.51 11.80
N ARG A 81 12.05 1.58 11.94
CA ARG A 81 11.36 1.89 13.19
C ARG A 81 10.30 0.85 13.57
N MET A 82 9.55 0.34 12.59
CA MET A 82 8.59 -0.75 12.82
C MET A 82 9.28 -1.99 13.40
N GLU A 83 10.43 -2.36 12.85
CA GLU A 83 11.22 -3.49 13.34
C GLU A 83 11.74 -3.26 14.76
N GLU A 84 12.30 -2.07 15.03
CA GLU A 84 12.81 -1.69 16.35
C GLU A 84 11.71 -1.71 17.41
N ILE A 85 10.56 -1.07 17.14
CA ILE A 85 9.40 -1.03 18.04
C ILE A 85 8.92 -2.45 18.33
N SER A 86 8.75 -3.27 17.28
CA SER A 86 8.28 -4.65 17.44
C SER A 86 9.21 -5.48 18.32
N LYS A 87 10.52 -5.37 18.12
CA LYS A 87 11.52 -6.07 18.94
C LYS A 87 11.53 -5.58 20.38
N GLN A 88 11.44 -4.27 20.59
CA GLN A 88 11.43 -3.69 21.94
C GLN A 88 10.16 -4.06 22.71
N CYS A 89 8.98 -3.98 22.09
CA CYS A 89 7.73 -4.42 22.70
C CYS A 89 7.78 -5.90 23.08
N ALA A 90 8.30 -6.77 22.20
CA ALA A 90 8.45 -8.19 22.52
C ALA A 90 9.42 -8.41 23.68
N ALA A 91 10.56 -7.72 23.70
CA ALA A 91 11.58 -7.86 24.71
C ALA A 91 11.11 -7.45 26.12
N MET A 92 10.21 -6.44 26.23
CA MET A 92 9.59 -6.03 27.49
C MET A 92 8.91 -7.19 28.23
N TYR A 93 8.40 -8.18 27.48
CA TYR A 93 7.69 -9.34 28.01
C TYR A 93 8.53 -10.62 27.95
N GLY A 94 9.82 -10.52 27.65
CA GLY A 94 10.72 -11.69 27.52
C GLY A 94 10.44 -12.55 26.28
N ALA A 95 9.81 -11.97 25.25
CA ALA A 95 9.56 -12.60 23.95
C ALA A 95 10.51 -12.09 22.87
N THR A 96 10.36 -12.60 21.67
CA THR A 96 11.06 -12.12 20.44
C THR A 96 10.07 -11.76 19.36
N ALA A 97 10.42 -10.79 18.53
CA ALA A 97 9.71 -10.46 17.30
C ALA A 97 10.66 -10.49 16.12
N GLU A 98 10.16 -11.00 15.00
CA GLU A 98 10.82 -10.99 13.70
C GLU A 98 9.90 -10.26 12.72
N MET A 99 10.44 -9.30 11.97
CA MET A 99 9.73 -8.63 10.90
C MET A 99 10.24 -9.14 9.55
N LYS A 100 9.32 -9.53 8.69
CA LYS A 100 9.60 -9.88 7.29
C LYS A 100 8.92 -8.85 6.41
N VAL A 101 9.70 -8.27 5.51
CA VAL A 101 9.20 -7.34 4.50
C VAL A 101 9.23 -8.09 3.17
N PRO A 102 8.09 -8.66 2.73
CA PRO A 102 8.02 -9.18 1.38
C PRO A 102 8.24 -8.02 0.40
N SER A 103 8.64 -8.33 -0.82
CA SER A 103 8.83 -7.34 -1.88
C SER A 103 7.59 -6.47 -2.01
N GLY A 104 7.76 -5.16 -1.95
CA GLY A 104 6.70 -4.18 -2.18
C GLY A 104 7.16 -3.17 -3.22
N CYS A 105 6.25 -2.70 -4.05
CA CYS A 105 6.57 -1.75 -5.11
C CYS A 105 7.13 -0.43 -4.54
N PRO A 106 8.10 0.19 -5.21
CA PRO A 106 8.46 1.59 -4.98
C PRO A 106 7.24 2.51 -5.13
N PRO A 107 7.30 3.77 -4.68
CA PRO A 107 6.29 4.75 -5.04
C PRO A 107 6.30 4.99 -6.56
N VAL A 108 5.12 5.17 -7.16
CA VAL A 108 5.00 5.66 -8.53
C VAL A 108 5.28 7.16 -8.53
N ILE A 109 6.34 7.57 -9.21
CA ILE A 109 6.70 8.98 -9.35
C ILE A 109 6.75 9.28 -10.84
N ASN A 110 5.81 10.08 -11.30
CA ASN A 110 5.74 10.50 -12.69
C ASN A 110 6.84 11.53 -12.99
N ASP A 111 7.58 11.32 -14.08
CA ASP A 111 8.52 12.31 -14.61
C ASP A 111 7.73 13.47 -15.23
N PRO A 112 8.06 14.74 -14.91
CA PRO A 112 7.31 15.89 -15.42
C PRO A 112 7.32 16.01 -16.96
N THR A 113 8.44 15.68 -17.61
CA THR A 113 8.57 15.75 -19.06
C THR A 113 7.72 14.68 -19.73
N MET A 114 7.83 13.43 -19.24
CA MET A 114 7.03 12.32 -19.75
C MET A 114 5.53 12.55 -19.53
N THR A 115 5.17 13.17 -18.39
CA THR A 115 3.77 13.54 -18.10
C THR A 115 3.25 14.57 -19.09
N ALA A 116 4.01 15.62 -19.39
CA ALA A 116 3.63 16.64 -20.36
C ALA A 116 3.49 16.07 -21.79
N ASP A 117 4.42 15.19 -22.20
CA ASP A 117 4.36 14.49 -23.47
C ASP A 117 3.12 13.58 -23.55
N PHE A 118 2.83 12.82 -22.47
CA PHE A 118 1.66 11.96 -22.40
C PHE A 118 0.35 12.74 -22.47
N ILE A 119 0.23 13.86 -21.74
CA ILE A 119 -0.94 14.76 -21.80
C ILE A 119 -1.13 15.29 -23.21
N THR A 120 -0.04 15.63 -23.91
CA THR A 120 -0.09 16.10 -25.29
C THR A 120 -0.64 15.03 -26.25
N ALA A 121 -0.22 13.79 -26.08
CA ALA A 121 -0.72 12.66 -26.82
C ALA A 121 -2.20 12.36 -26.48
N ALA A 122 -2.55 12.41 -25.19
CA ALA A 122 -3.91 12.17 -24.72
C ALA A 122 -4.91 13.17 -25.29
N LYS A 123 -4.54 14.45 -25.42
CA LYS A 123 -5.38 15.51 -26.04
C LYS A 123 -5.69 15.27 -27.51
N LYS A 124 -5.01 14.35 -28.19
CA LYS A 124 -5.34 13.94 -29.58
C LYS A 124 -6.38 12.81 -29.62
N VAL A 125 -6.65 12.17 -28.50
CA VAL A 125 -7.58 11.03 -28.38
C VAL A 125 -8.80 11.39 -27.56
N PHE A 126 -8.62 12.18 -26.50
CA PHE A 126 -9.67 12.64 -25.60
C PHE A 126 -9.94 14.13 -25.74
N PRO A 127 -11.17 14.61 -25.50
CA PRO A 127 -11.43 16.02 -25.25
C PRO A 127 -10.56 16.54 -24.09
N ALA A 128 -10.11 17.79 -24.18
CA ALA A 128 -9.22 18.35 -23.18
C ALA A 128 -9.85 18.42 -21.78
N GLU A 129 -11.16 18.59 -21.70
CA GLU A 129 -11.95 18.59 -20.48
C GLU A 129 -12.03 17.25 -19.77
N ASP A 130 -11.77 16.15 -20.48
CA ASP A 130 -11.75 14.79 -19.93
C ASP A 130 -10.37 14.39 -19.38
N ILE A 131 -9.36 15.25 -19.55
CA ILE A 131 -8.01 15.01 -19.05
C ILE A 131 -7.82 15.76 -17.74
N LEU A 132 -7.71 15.00 -16.65
CA LEU A 132 -7.60 15.53 -15.30
C LEU A 132 -6.19 15.35 -14.76
N GLU A 133 -5.59 16.43 -14.27
CA GLU A 133 -4.40 16.35 -13.43
C GLU A 133 -4.85 16.29 -11.97
N LEU A 134 -4.43 15.23 -11.26
CA LEU A 134 -4.79 15.06 -9.86
C LEU A 134 -3.96 16.01 -9.00
N ASP A 135 -4.61 16.73 -8.10
CA ASP A 135 -4.01 17.62 -7.11
C ASP A 135 -3.50 16.88 -5.86
N HIS A 136 -3.75 15.59 -5.80
CA HIS A 136 -3.33 14.72 -4.71
C HIS A 136 -2.80 13.40 -5.23
N SER A 137 -1.92 12.81 -4.46
CA SER A 137 -1.27 11.55 -4.82
C SER A 137 -2.11 10.35 -4.41
N SER A 138 -2.18 9.35 -5.27
CA SER A 138 -2.71 8.03 -4.91
C SER A 138 -1.71 7.30 -3.99
N MET A 139 -2.23 6.64 -2.95
CA MET A 139 -1.45 5.72 -2.10
C MET A 139 -1.53 4.28 -2.61
N GLY A 140 -2.04 4.05 -3.81
CA GLY A 140 -1.98 2.78 -4.52
C GLY A 140 -0.54 2.33 -4.76
N GLY A 141 -0.32 1.05 -4.93
CA GLY A 141 0.99 0.50 -5.32
C GLY A 141 0.85 -0.16 -6.68
N GLU A 142 1.83 0.10 -7.54
CA GLU A 142 1.89 -0.41 -8.91
C GLU A 142 3.28 -0.98 -9.18
N ASP A 143 3.36 -2.13 -9.81
CA ASP A 143 4.64 -2.76 -10.15
C ASP A 143 5.37 -2.04 -11.29
N SER A 144 4.65 -1.28 -12.12
CA SER A 144 5.24 -0.36 -13.10
C SER A 144 6.23 0.64 -12.48
N SER A 145 6.10 0.93 -11.17
CA SER A 145 7.03 1.78 -10.44
C SER A 145 8.49 1.30 -10.49
N TYR A 146 8.73 -0.01 -10.64
CA TYR A 146 10.09 -0.53 -10.82
C TYR A 146 10.73 -0.06 -12.12
N PHE A 147 9.95 0.07 -13.21
CA PHE A 147 10.48 0.65 -14.46
C PHE A 147 10.85 2.11 -14.25
N PHE A 148 10.09 2.86 -13.46
CA PHE A 148 10.32 4.28 -13.22
C PHE A 148 11.52 4.56 -12.30
N THR A 149 12.07 3.55 -11.62
CA THR A 149 13.37 3.67 -10.96
C THR A 149 14.54 3.63 -11.94
N GLU A 150 14.35 3.09 -13.14
CA GLU A 150 15.39 2.91 -14.14
C GLU A 150 15.28 3.91 -15.30
N VAL A 151 14.05 4.29 -15.67
CA VAL A 151 13.77 5.20 -16.78
C VAL A 151 12.67 6.19 -16.44
N PRO A 152 12.71 7.42 -16.97
CA PRO A 152 11.60 8.37 -16.82
C PRO A 152 10.30 7.79 -17.38
N GLY A 153 9.21 7.92 -16.63
CA GLY A 153 7.93 7.37 -17.01
C GLY A 153 6.74 8.20 -16.52
N CYS A 154 5.57 7.93 -17.08
CA CYS A 154 4.30 8.50 -16.66
C CYS A 154 3.27 7.38 -16.51
N TYR A 155 2.63 7.35 -15.35
CA TYR A 155 1.51 6.48 -15.04
C TYR A 155 0.23 7.31 -15.01
N ALA A 156 -0.79 6.86 -15.73
CA ALA A 156 -2.08 7.51 -15.79
C ALA A 156 -3.21 6.49 -15.56
N PHE A 157 -4.35 6.97 -15.07
CA PHE A 157 -5.55 6.17 -14.91
C PHE A 157 -6.54 6.46 -16.04
N LEU A 158 -7.13 5.41 -16.61
CA LEU A 158 -8.37 5.54 -17.35
C LEU A 158 -9.53 5.37 -16.37
N TYR A 159 -10.25 6.45 -16.09
CA TYR A 159 -11.45 6.38 -15.26
C TYR A 159 -12.62 5.92 -16.13
N ASN A 160 -13.06 4.68 -15.90
CA ASN A 160 -14.15 4.05 -16.66
C ASN A 160 -15.12 3.28 -15.73
N SER A 161 -15.19 3.69 -14.46
CA SER A 161 -16.17 3.14 -13.52
C SER A 161 -17.58 3.54 -13.95
N ILE A 162 -18.51 2.60 -13.85
CA ILE A 162 -19.93 2.81 -14.09
C ILE A 162 -20.75 2.29 -12.89
N PRO A 163 -21.97 2.82 -12.70
CA PRO A 163 -22.86 2.32 -11.67
C PRO A 163 -23.16 0.82 -11.84
N SER A 164 -23.15 0.10 -10.72
CA SER A 164 -23.61 -1.28 -10.62
C SER A 164 -25.13 -1.37 -10.72
N ASP A 165 -25.70 -2.55 -10.72
CA ASP A 165 -27.15 -2.83 -10.83
C ASP A 165 -28.02 -2.07 -9.81
N ASP A 166 -27.46 -1.65 -8.68
CA ASP A 166 -28.13 -0.85 -7.65
C ASP A 166 -28.01 0.68 -7.86
N GLY A 167 -27.43 1.11 -9.01
CA GLY A 167 -27.25 2.51 -9.37
C GLY A 167 -26.12 3.22 -8.63
N LYS A 168 -25.23 2.48 -7.94
CA LYS A 168 -24.08 3.04 -7.20
C LYS A 168 -22.76 2.64 -7.86
N GLU A 169 -21.81 3.56 -7.84
CA GLU A 169 -20.42 3.24 -8.17
C GLU A 169 -19.70 2.67 -6.97
N TYR A 170 -18.87 1.67 -7.22
CA TYR A 170 -18.06 1.00 -6.22
C TYR A 170 -16.57 1.12 -6.57
N PRO A 171 -15.68 1.29 -5.57
CA PRO A 171 -14.25 1.38 -5.81
C PRO A 171 -13.65 0.01 -6.18
N HIS A 172 -12.42 0.02 -6.68
CA HIS A 172 -11.61 -1.17 -6.87
C HIS A 172 -11.62 -2.04 -5.60
N HIS A 173 -11.46 -3.36 -5.78
CA HIS A 173 -11.52 -4.39 -4.73
C HIS A 173 -12.90 -4.59 -4.08
N ASN A 174 -13.95 -3.97 -4.61
CA ASN A 174 -15.33 -4.28 -4.24
C ASN A 174 -15.91 -5.29 -5.23
N GLY A 175 -16.65 -6.31 -4.74
CA GLY A 175 -17.26 -7.33 -5.59
C GLY A 175 -18.37 -6.81 -6.54
N ARG A 176 -18.77 -5.53 -6.38
CA ARG A 176 -19.76 -4.84 -7.24
C ARG A 176 -19.11 -3.78 -8.13
N PHE A 177 -17.79 -3.74 -8.19
CA PHE A 177 -17.08 -2.83 -9.08
C PHE A 177 -17.40 -3.18 -10.54
N CYS A 178 -17.88 -2.20 -11.30
CA CYS A 178 -18.22 -2.34 -12.72
C CYS A 178 -17.46 -1.29 -13.52
N ILE A 179 -17.10 -1.66 -14.75
CA ILE A 179 -16.41 -0.78 -15.71
C ILE A 179 -17.15 -0.75 -17.05
N ASP A 180 -17.00 0.34 -17.75
CA ASP A 180 -17.36 0.43 -19.18
C ASP A 180 -16.19 -0.10 -20.02
N ASP A 181 -16.31 -1.32 -20.52
CA ASP A 181 -15.30 -1.95 -21.35
C ASP A 181 -15.28 -1.40 -22.79
N SER A 182 -16.35 -0.71 -23.22
CA SER A 182 -16.45 -0.10 -24.53
C SER A 182 -15.45 1.03 -24.77
N VAL A 183 -14.86 1.61 -23.70
CA VAL A 183 -13.88 2.71 -23.79
C VAL A 183 -12.43 2.25 -23.59
N LEU A 184 -12.17 0.96 -23.31
CA LEU A 184 -10.81 0.46 -23.03
C LEU A 184 -9.84 0.67 -24.20
N TYR A 185 -10.33 0.64 -25.44
CA TYR A 185 -9.50 0.90 -26.62
C TYR A 185 -8.89 2.30 -26.65
N LEU A 186 -9.51 3.28 -25.96
CA LEU A 186 -8.99 4.64 -25.87
C LEU A 186 -7.65 4.69 -25.14
N ALA A 187 -7.46 3.88 -24.08
CA ALA A 187 -6.17 3.77 -23.42
C ALA A 187 -5.08 3.29 -24.39
N SER A 188 -5.39 2.24 -25.17
CA SER A 188 -4.48 1.74 -26.21
C SER A 188 -4.16 2.78 -27.28
N ALA A 189 -5.17 3.58 -27.67
CA ALA A 189 -4.99 4.66 -28.64
C ALA A 189 -4.05 5.75 -28.11
N VAL A 190 -4.15 6.14 -26.83
CA VAL A 190 -3.24 7.11 -26.20
C VAL A 190 -1.80 6.58 -26.17
N PHE A 191 -1.60 5.30 -25.81
CA PHE A 191 -0.26 4.69 -25.85
C PHE A 191 0.33 4.71 -27.25
N ALA A 192 -0.44 4.30 -28.26
CA ALA A 192 0.00 4.32 -29.65
C ALA A 192 0.34 5.75 -30.12
N GLN A 193 -0.47 6.73 -29.74
CA GLN A 193 -0.24 8.14 -30.06
C GLN A 193 1.02 8.67 -29.38
N ALA A 194 1.23 8.35 -28.09
CA ALA A 194 2.41 8.77 -27.35
C ALA A 194 3.71 8.22 -27.99
N VAL A 195 3.69 6.95 -28.41
CA VAL A 195 4.82 6.35 -29.14
C VAL A 195 5.05 7.02 -30.48
N ALA A 196 3.97 7.24 -31.27
CA ALA A 196 4.07 7.92 -32.56
C ALA A 196 4.67 9.33 -32.42
N ASP A 197 4.25 10.08 -31.40
CA ASP A 197 4.75 11.43 -31.14
C ASP A 197 6.24 11.43 -30.74
N GLN A 198 6.74 10.39 -30.11
CA GLN A 198 8.18 10.27 -29.76
C GLN A 198 9.04 9.86 -30.96
N ILE A 199 8.54 9.00 -31.85
CA ILE A 199 9.26 8.54 -33.04
C ILE A 199 9.33 9.64 -34.10
N CYS A 200 8.34 10.52 -34.15
CA CYS A 200 8.23 11.58 -35.14
C CYS A 200 8.86 12.93 -34.69
N LYS A 201 9.50 12.97 -33.51
CA LYS A 201 10.31 14.11 -33.08
C LYS A 201 11.66 14.08 -33.77
#